data_c5bacb3c98705ea40651ee6c445b13a4
#
_entry.id   c5bacb3c98705ea40651ee6c445b13a4
#
_cell.length_a   1.000
_cell.length_b   1.000
_cell.length_c   1.000
_cell.angle_alpha   90.00
_cell.angle_beta   90.00
_cell.angle_gamma   90.00
#
_symmetry.space_group_name_H-M   'P 1'
#
loop_
_entity.id
_entity.type
_entity.pdbx_description
1 polymer ?
#
loop_
_entity_poly.entity_id
_entity_poly.type
_entity_poly.pdbx_seq_one_letter_code
_entity_poly.pdbx_strand_id
1 'polypeptide(L)'
;MLHLQCRQLYIVLTDVDQDKTGQNKLNDNNLIWIDLEMTGLDTVNDEIIEIATIITDQNLNELAVGPVIAIHQPQSRLDQMDEWNQRQHGKSGLIQRVLDSRYSCEQAEQETITFIESYVPAGKSPMCGNSICQDRRFMARQMPKLEEYFLYRNLDVSTIKELVRRWYPQKGFEFEKESEHLALNDIRDS
;
A
#
# COMPACT_ATOMS: atom_id res chain seq x y z
N MET A 1 2.62 -40.52 -11.33
CA MET A 1 1.34 -39.81 -11.51
C MET A 1 0.85 -39.36 -10.13
N LEU A 2 1.15 -38.12 -9.73
CA LEU A 2 0.61 -37.53 -8.53
C LEU A 2 -0.62 -36.70 -8.95
N HIS A 3 -1.81 -37.18 -8.58
CA HIS A 3 -3.02 -36.39 -8.65
C HIS A 3 -3.04 -35.39 -7.50
N LEU A 4 -2.70 -34.13 -7.76
CA LEU A 4 -3.07 -33.04 -6.88
C LEU A 4 -4.58 -32.79 -7.09
N GLN A 5 -5.40 -33.29 -6.16
CA GLN A 5 -6.79 -32.88 -6.04
C GLN A 5 -6.82 -31.45 -5.49
N CYS A 6 -7.06 -30.49 -6.37
CA CYS A 6 -7.40 -29.14 -5.98
C CYS A 6 -8.74 -29.19 -5.23
N ARG A 7 -8.73 -29.04 -3.91
CA ARG A 7 -9.96 -28.91 -3.12
C ARG A 7 -10.68 -27.64 -3.57
N GLN A 8 -11.84 -27.81 -4.12
CA GLN A 8 -12.75 -26.77 -4.53
C GLN A 8 -13.08 -25.90 -3.31
N LEU A 9 -12.64 -24.66 -3.34
CA LEU A 9 -12.97 -23.67 -2.30
C LEU A 9 -14.45 -23.30 -2.51
N TYR A 10 -15.35 -23.80 -1.66
CA TYR A 10 -16.72 -23.33 -1.64
C TYR A 10 -16.77 -22.00 -0.87
N ILE A 11 -16.95 -20.93 -1.60
CA ILE A 11 -17.29 -19.63 -0.98
C ILE A 11 -18.81 -19.67 -0.78
N VAL A 12 -19.25 -19.81 0.46
CA VAL A 12 -20.66 -19.62 0.82
C VAL A 12 -20.86 -18.11 0.94
N LEU A 13 -21.44 -17.51 -0.09
CA LEU A 13 -21.94 -16.14 -0.02
C LEU A 13 -23.23 -16.18 0.80
N THR A 14 -23.15 -15.82 2.06
CA THR A 14 -24.35 -15.46 2.85
C THR A 14 -24.69 -14.01 2.51
N ASP A 15 -25.93 -13.76 2.11
CA ASP A 15 -26.45 -12.41 1.95
C ASP A 15 -26.23 -11.60 3.23
N VAL A 16 -25.38 -10.60 3.12
CA VAL A 16 -25.18 -9.62 4.20
C VAL A 16 -26.25 -8.56 4.02
N ASP A 17 -27.19 -8.51 4.97
CA ASP A 17 -28.19 -7.46 5.08
C ASP A 17 -27.52 -6.08 4.94
N GLN A 18 -27.99 -5.31 3.97
CA GLN A 18 -27.64 -3.90 3.81
C GLN A 18 -28.35 -3.11 4.91
N ASP A 19 -27.69 -2.91 6.03
CA ASP A 19 -28.18 -1.97 7.04
C ASP A 19 -27.84 -0.53 6.60
N LYS A 20 -28.87 0.18 6.15
CA LYS A 20 -28.82 1.60 5.81
C LYS A 20 -29.15 2.41 7.05
N THR A 21 -28.17 2.52 7.97
CA THR A 21 -28.27 3.54 9.04
C THR A 21 -26.88 3.92 9.54
N GLY A 22 -26.56 5.23 9.47
CA GLY A 22 -25.47 5.92 10.17
C GLY A 22 -24.11 5.20 10.13
N GLN A 23 -23.35 5.38 9.06
CA GLN A 23 -22.04 4.73 8.88
C GLN A 23 -21.15 4.95 10.10
N ASN A 24 -21.01 3.93 10.93
CA ASN A 24 -19.97 3.90 11.92
C ASN A 24 -18.63 3.85 11.16
N LYS A 25 -17.88 4.95 11.21
CA LYS A 25 -16.63 5.14 10.46
C LYS A 25 -15.62 4.03 10.76
N LEU A 26 -15.61 3.56 12.00
CA LEU A 26 -14.72 2.50 12.50
C LEU A 26 -15.36 1.13 12.27
N ASN A 27 -14.71 0.27 11.46
CA ASN A 27 -15.22 -1.06 11.11
C ASN A 27 -14.08 -2.07 10.96
N ASP A 28 -14.26 -3.26 11.56
CA ASP A 28 -13.31 -4.37 11.50
C ASP A 28 -13.06 -4.93 10.08
N ASN A 29 -13.99 -4.70 9.15
CA ASN A 29 -13.93 -5.20 7.77
C ASN A 29 -13.36 -4.17 6.78
N ASN A 30 -13.08 -2.95 7.23
CA ASN A 30 -12.43 -1.96 6.37
C ASN A 30 -10.99 -2.39 6.06
N LEU A 31 -10.51 -2.01 4.89
CA LEU A 31 -9.20 -2.34 4.38
C LEU A 31 -8.31 -1.10 4.36
N ILE A 32 -7.06 -1.27 4.77
CA ILE A 32 -6.03 -0.23 4.72
C ILE A 32 -5.13 -0.52 3.53
N TRP A 33 -5.20 0.35 2.53
CA TRP A 33 -4.33 0.36 1.36
C TRP A 33 -3.19 1.33 1.60
N ILE A 34 -1.97 0.90 1.32
CA ILE A 34 -0.78 1.69 1.56
C ILE A 34 0.20 1.50 0.41
N ASP A 35 0.96 2.54 0.12
CA ASP A 35 2.05 2.51 -0.84
C ASP A 35 3.17 3.43 -0.36
N LEU A 36 4.40 3.01 -0.56
CA LEU A 36 5.61 3.73 -0.19
C LEU A 36 6.45 4.03 -1.42
N GLU A 37 7.01 5.24 -1.47
CA GLU A 37 8.15 5.53 -2.33
C GLU A 37 9.44 5.48 -1.52
N MET A 38 10.48 4.91 -2.10
CA MET A 38 11.77 4.71 -1.45
C MET A 38 12.92 5.20 -2.34
N THR A 39 14.09 5.41 -1.73
CA THR A 39 15.32 5.75 -2.48
C THR A 39 15.87 4.59 -3.32
N GLY A 40 15.42 3.38 -3.02
CA GLY A 40 15.80 2.12 -3.68
C GLY A 40 15.13 0.94 -3.01
N LEU A 41 15.59 -0.28 -3.26
CA LEU A 41 14.96 -1.51 -2.78
C LEU A 41 15.75 -2.27 -1.69
N ASP A 42 16.87 -1.72 -1.26
CA ASP A 42 17.67 -2.29 -0.16
C ASP A 42 17.17 -1.76 1.17
N THR A 43 16.42 -2.57 1.92
CA THR A 43 15.84 -2.18 3.21
C THR A 43 16.87 -1.80 4.28
N VAL A 44 18.16 -2.06 4.07
CA VAL A 44 19.24 -1.70 5.00
C VAL A 44 19.81 -0.32 4.71
N ASN A 45 19.95 0.01 3.42
CA ASN A 45 20.64 1.20 2.96
C ASN A 45 19.72 2.25 2.35
N ASP A 46 18.47 1.87 1.99
CA ASP A 46 17.51 2.79 1.41
C ASP A 46 16.48 3.28 2.42
N GLU A 47 15.88 4.44 2.11
CA GLU A 47 14.97 5.15 3.00
C GLU A 47 13.59 5.29 2.38
N ILE A 48 12.55 5.30 3.23
CA ILE A 48 11.21 5.72 2.84
C ILE A 48 11.21 7.23 2.64
N ILE A 49 10.70 7.69 1.49
CA ILE A 49 10.64 9.11 1.12
C ILE A 49 9.22 9.62 0.89
N GLU A 50 8.24 8.75 0.73
CA GLU A 50 6.82 9.10 0.73
C GLU A 50 5.98 7.93 1.25
N ILE A 51 4.87 8.25 1.89
CA ILE A 51 3.83 7.31 2.29
C ILE A 51 2.47 7.87 1.89
N ALA A 52 1.61 7.02 1.31
CA ALA A 52 0.22 7.31 1.05
C ALA A 52 -0.68 6.19 1.57
N THR A 53 -1.92 6.54 1.93
CA THR A 53 -2.89 5.59 2.50
C THR A 53 -4.29 5.89 1.98
N ILE A 54 -5.06 4.83 1.67
CA ILE A 54 -6.49 4.90 1.37
C ILE A 54 -7.20 3.88 2.26
N ILE A 55 -8.40 4.22 2.72
CA ILE A 55 -9.30 3.28 3.39
C ILE A 55 -10.44 2.94 2.46
N THR A 56 -10.71 1.65 2.29
CA THR A 56 -11.92 1.16 1.61
C THR A 56 -12.78 0.32 2.55
N ASP A 57 -14.03 0.12 2.17
CA ASP A 57 -14.83 -0.96 2.75
C ASP A 57 -14.39 -2.32 2.15
N GLN A 58 -15.04 -3.39 2.61
CA GLN A 58 -14.78 -4.76 2.12
C GLN A 58 -15.12 -4.97 0.63
N ASN A 59 -15.89 -4.06 0.02
CA ASN A 59 -16.32 -4.10 -1.38
C ASN A 59 -15.47 -3.17 -2.26
N LEU A 60 -14.36 -2.64 -1.71
CA LEU A 60 -13.42 -1.72 -2.35
C LEU A 60 -14.00 -0.32 -2.65
N ASN A 61 -15.09 0.08 -2.00
CA ASN A 61 -15.55 1.46 -2.08
C ASN A 61 -14.62 2.35 -1.24
N GLU A 62 -14.06 3.41 -1.83
CA GLU A 62 -13.20 4.38 -1.13
C GLU A 62 -14.00 5.11 -0.05
N LEU A 63 -13.59 4.97 1.21
CA LEU A 63 -14.19 5.62 2.37
C LEU A 63 -13.46 6.89 2.76
N ALA A 64 -12.14 6.89 2.64
CA ALA A 64 -11.30 8.03 2.96
C ALA A 64 -9.93 7.95 2.29
N VAL A 65 -9.41 9.12 1.93
CA VAL A 65 -8.02 9.31 1.51
C VAL A 65 -7.25 9.87 2.68
N GLY A 66 -6.16 9.22 3.03
CA GLY A 66 -5.26 9.62 4.09
C GLY A 66 -4.28 10.70 3.68
N PRO A 67 -3.43 11.12 4.60
CA PRO A 67 -2.36 12.04 4.27
C PRO A 67 -1.39 11.39 3.28
N VAL A 68 -0.92 12.18 2.32
CA VAL A 68 0.24 11.85 1.46
C VAL A 68 1.42 12.63 2.02
N ILE A 69 2.37 11.93 2.61
CA ILE A 69 3.45 12.56 3.39
C ILE A 69 4.79 12.28 2.73
N ALA A 70 5.42 13.33 2.17
CA ALA A 70 6.82 13.28 1.79
C ALA A 70 7.68 13.38 3.08
N ILE A 71 8.68 12.51 3.19
CA ILE A 71 9.56 12.41 4.36
C ILE A 71 10.90 13.05 4.02
N HIS A 72 11.34 13.96 4.87
CA HIS A 72 12.57 14.71 4.61
C HIS A 72 13.80 13.81 4.53
N GLN A 73 14.58 14.01 3.46
CA GLN A 73 15.91 13.45 3.30
C GLN A 73 16.86 14.55 2.79
N PRO A 74 18.14 14.54 3.21
CA PRO A 74 19.11 15.51 2.71
C PRO A 74 19.45 15.21 1.25
N GLN A 75 19.82 16.25 0.49
CA GLN A 75 20.22 16.13 -0.92
C GLN A 75 21.24 15.00 -1.15
N SER A 76 22.25 14.92 -0.25
CA SER A 76 23.30 13.89 -0.34
C SER A 76 22.77 12.45 -0.30
N ARG A 77 21.58 12.24 0.29
CA ARG A 77 20.93 10.93 0.31
C ARG A 77 20.23 10.67 -1.02
N LEU A 78 19.53 11.68 -1.55
CA LEU A 78 18.82 11.60 -2.83
C LEU A 78 19.80 11.42 -4.00
N ASP A 79 20.99 12.02 -3.92
CA ASP A 79 22.05 11.87 -4.93
C ASP A 79 22.60 10.43 -5.02
N GLN A 80 22.37 9.59 -4.00
CA GLN A 80 22.79 8.19 -4.00
C GLN A 80 21.79 7.24 -4.67
N MET A 81 20.59 7.71 -5.01
CA MET A 81 19.62 6.93 -5.76
C MET A 81 20.18 6.54 -7.13
N ASP A 82 19.78 5.38 -7.64
CA ASP A 82 20.11 5.00 -9.00
C ASP A 82 19.45 5.93 -10.05
N GLU A 83 19.92 5.86 -11.29
CA GLU A 83 19.45 6.73 -12.39
C GLU A 83 17.94 6.58 -12.66
N TRP A 84 17.39 5.38 -12.41
CA TRP A 84 15.97 5.13 -12.62
C TRP A 84 15.13 5.87 -11.57
N ASN A 85 15.46 5.72 -10.28
CA ASN A 85 14.79 6.37 -9.16
C ASN A 85 14.93 7.90 -9.25
N GLN A 86 16.14 8.42 -9.53
CA GLN A 86 16.35 9.87 -9.72
C GLN A 86 15.47 10.42 -10.83
N ARG A 87 15.35 9.73 -11.95
CA ARG A 87 14.52 10.16 -13.09
C ARG A 87 13.03 10.11 -12.74
N GLN A 88 12.54 9.04 -12.10
CA GLN A 88 11.12 8.88 -11.79
C GLN A 88 10.68 9.86 -10.71
N HIS A 89 11.40 9.93 -9.60
CA HIS A 89 11.07 10.84 -8.50
C HIS A 89 11.32 12.31 -8.87
N GLY A 90 12.27 12.58 -9.77
CA GLY A 90 12.46 13.93 -10.33
C GLY A 90 11.30 14.35 -11.24
N LYS A 91 10.83 13.44 -12.11
CA LYS A 91 9.71 13.69 -13.02
C LYS A 91 8.39 13.89 -12.29
N SER A 92 8.12 13.13 -11.23
CA SER A 92 6.91 13.26 -10.38
C SER A 92 6.98 14.46 -9.43
N GLY A 93 8.12 15.15 -9.33
CA GLY A 93 8.35 16.24 -8.37
C GLY A 93 8.54 15.79 -6.94
N LEU A 94 8.65 14.47 -6.68
CA LEU A 94 8.81 13.93 -5.34
C LEU A 94 10.12 14.40 -4.70
N ILE A 95 11.22 14.46 -5.45
CA ILE A 95 12.52 14.94 -4.93
C ILE A 95 12.36 16.32 -4.28
N GLN A 96 11.69 17.26 -4.95
CA GLN A 96 11.48 18.60 -4.39
C GLN A 96 10.59 18.57 -3.15
N ARG A 97 9.51 17.77 -3.15
CA ARG A 97 8.63 17.62 -1.98
C ARG A 97 9.38 17.03 -0.78
N VAL A 98 10.28 16.08 -1.00
CA VAL A 98 11.14 15.48 0.04
C VAL A 98 12.11 16.50 0.63
N LEU A 99 12.75 17.32 -0.21
CA LEU A 99 13.68 18.38 0.24
C LEU A 99 12.97 19.47 1.04
N ASP A 100 11.75 19.86 0.62
CA ASP A 100 10.96 20.90 1.27
C ASP A 100 10.21 20.40 2.51
N SER A 101 10.11 19.08 2.66
CA SER A 101 9.41 18.45 3.77
C SER A 101 10.10 18.73 5.10
N ARG A 102 9.29 18.73 6.17
CA ARG A 102 9.75 18.80 7.57
C ARG A 102 9.39 17.54 8.34
N TYR A 103 8.72 16.59 7.71
CA TYR A 103 8.35 15.34 8.36
C TYR A 103 9.54 14.42 8.49
N SER A 104 9.78 13.92 9.70
CA SER A 104 10.61 12.75 9.92
C SER A 104 9.82 11.48 9.62
N CYS A 105 10.51 10.35 9.46
CA CYS A 105 9.87 9.04 9.28
C CYS A 105 8.93 8.71 10.47
N GLU A 106 9.36 9.02 11.72
CA GLU A 106 8.54 8.79 12.91
C GLU A 106 7.28 9.67 12.94
N GLN A 107 7.36 10.93 12.49
CA GLN A 107 6.20 11.81 12.41
C GLN A 107 5.21 11.32 11.34
N ALA A 108 5.70 10.87 10.18
CA ALA A 108 4.88 10.31 9.14
C ALA A 108 4.18 9.01 9.60
N GLU A 109 4.88 8.15 10.32
CA GLU A 109 4.33 6.97 10.97
C GLU A 109 3.16 7.34 11.91
N GLN A 110 3.37 8.29 12.81
CA GLN A 110 2.36 8.69 13.78
C GLN A 110 1.13 9.34 13.14
N GLU A 111 1.32 10.21 12.15
CA GLU A 111 0.22 10.84 11.39
C GLU A 111 -0.61 9.77 10.66
N THR A 112 0.05 8.79 10.05
CA THR A 112 -0.63 7.68 9.37
C THR A 112 -1.44 6.85 10.35
N ILE A 113 -0.88 6.48 11.50
CA ILE A 113 -1.60 5.74 12.56
C ILE A 113 -2.81 6.54 13.03
N THR A 114 -2.65 7.84 13.33
CA THR A 114 -3.74 8.71 13.78
C THR A 114 -4.89 8.76 12.76
N PHE A 115 -4.57 8.73 11.46
CA PHE A 115 -5.59 8.66 10.42
C PHE A 115 -6.31 7.30 10.42
N ILE A 116 -5.56 6.19 10.34
CA ILE A 116 -6.14 4.85 10.15
C ILE A 116 -6.96 4.37 11.35
N GLU A 117 -6.59 4.74 12.59
CA GLU A 117 -7.30 4.36 13.81
C GLU A 117 -8.74 4.88 13.88
N SER A 118 -9.05 5.90 13.08
CA SER A 118 -10.41 6.42 12.96
C SER A 118 -11.33 5.54 12.10
N TYR A 119 -10.78 4.58 11.35
CA TYR A 119 -11.50 3.77 10.36
C TYR A 119 -11.38 2.27 10.58
N VAL A 120 -10.26 1.81 11.12
CA VAL A 120 -9.95 0.39 11.27
C VAL A 120 -9.30 0.15 12.62
N PRO A 121 -9.79 -0.76 13.46
CA PRO A 121 -9.10 -1.12 14.70
C PRO A 121 -7.78 -1.83 14.43
N ALA A 122 -6.82 -1.69 15.35
CA ALA A 122 -5.52 -2.36 15.26
C ALA A 122 -5.67 -3.89 15.11
N GLY A 123 -4.84 -4.49 14.28
CA GLY A 123 -4.80 -5.93 14.03
C GLY A 123 -5.95 -6.50 13.18
N LYS A 124 -6.80 -5.64 12.56
CA LYS A 124 -7.96 -6.09 11.78
C LYS A 124 -7.71 -6.13 10.29
N SER A 125 -7.17 -5.07 9.69
CA SER A 125 -6.88 -5.06 8.27
C SER A 125 -5.59 -5.80 7.93
N PRO A 126 -5.59 -6.64 6.88
CA PRO A 126 -4.33 -6.99 6.21
C PRO A 126 -3.67 -5.73 5.67
N MET A 127 -2.38 -5.76 5.39
CA MET A 127 -1.72 -4.70 4.62
C MET A 127 -2.04 -4.91 3.15
N CYS A 128 -2.71 -3.93 2.50
CA CYS A 128 -3.20 -4.03 1.14
C CYS A 128 -2.37 -3.16 0.19
N GLY A 129 -2.03 -3.69 -0.98
CA GLY A 129 -1.30 -2.95 -2.02
C GLY A 129 -0.71 -3.85 -3.10
N ASN A 130 0.00 -3.25 -4.05
CA ASN A 130 0.65 -3.97 -5.14
C ASN A 130 2.10 -4.27 -4.77
N SER A 131 2.51 -5.55 -4.78
CA SER A 131 3.82 -6.00 -4.28
C SER A 131 4.10 -5.59 -2.83
N ILE A 132 3.05 -5.46 -2.04
CA ILE A 132 3.01 -4.87 -0.69
C ILE A 132 3.99 -5.52 0.31
N CYS A 133 4.45 -6.73 0.01
CA CYS A 133 5.46 -7.39 0.84
C CYS A 133 6.79 -6.60 0.87
N GLN A 134 7.09 -5.84 -0.18
CA GLN A 134 8.29 -4.99 -0.22
C GLN A 134 8.13 -3.78 0.71
N ASP A 135 6.99 -3.08 0.62
CA ASP A 135 6.65 -1.98 1.51
C ASP A 135 6.68 -2.42 2.97
N ARG A 136 6.07 -3.57 3.26
CA ARG A 136 6.05 -4.15 4.61
C ARG A 136 7.45 -4.37 5.19
N ARG A 137 8.42 -4.77 4.37
CA ARG A 137 9.82 -4.95 4.82
C ARG A 137 10.47 -3.61 5.21
N PHE A 138 10.18 -2.53 4.48
CA PHE A 138 10.62 -1.20 4.83
C PHE A 138 9.94 -0.69 6.10
N MET A 139 8.60 -0.86 6.20
CA MET A 139 7.84 -0.46 7.38
C MET A 139 8.31 -1.17 8.64
N ALA A 140 8.52 -2.49 8.58
CA ALA A 140 9.02 -3.26 9.73
C ALA A 140 10.35 -2.72 10.28
N ARG A 141 11.14 -2.04 9.45
CA ARG A 141 12.42 -1.47 9.83
C ARG A 141 12.34 0.00 10.23
N GLN A 142 11.57 0.81 9.51
CA GLN A 142 11.58 2.26 9.63
C GLN A 142 10.31 2.84 10.27
N MET A 143 9.19 2.08 10.24
CA MET A 143 7.88 2.44 10.80
C MET A 143 7.28 1.24 11.57
N PRO A 144 7.97 0.71 12.60
CA PRO A 144 7.58 -0.54 13.25
C PRO A 144 6.22 -0.46 13.96
N LYS A 145 5.82 0.70 14.50
CA LYS A 145 4.52 0.87 15.16
C LYS A 145 3.38 0.80 14.15
N LEU A 146 3.59 1.35 12.95
CA LEU A 146 2.63 1.27 11.86
C LEU A 146 2.55 -0.16 11.31
N GLU A 147 3.68 -0.86 11.17
CA GLU A 147 3.70 -2.26 10.74
C GLU A 147 2.95 -3.16 11.73
N GLU A 148 3.15 -2.98 13.03
CA GLU A 148 2.45 -3.72 14.09
C GLU A 148 0.94 -3.42 14.14
N TYR A 149 0.49 -2.31 13.55
CA TYR A 149 -0.93 -1.96 13.49
C TYR A 149 -1.71 -2.90 12.57
N PHE A 150 -1.07 -3.46 11.56
CA PHE A 150 -1.71 -4.36 10.60
C PHE A 150 -1.87 -5.78 11.12
N LEU A 151 -2.87 -6.49 10.59
CA LEU A 151 -2.89 -7.94 10.69
C LEU A 151 -1.62 -8.51 10.00
N TYR A 152 -1.10 -9.64 10.49
CA TYR A 152 0.10 -10.28 9.93
C TYR A 152 -0.03 -10.71 8.45
N ARG A 153 -1.24 -10.66 7.88
CA ARG A 153 -1.53 -11.04 6.49
C ARG A 153 -1.36 -9.86 5.53
N ASN A 154 -1.11 -10.18 4.27
CA ASN A 154 -1.13 -9.22 3.17
C ASN A 154 -2.29 -9.54 2.22
N LEU A 155 -2.87 -8.48 1.64
CA LEU A 155 -3.69 -8.55 0.44
C LEU A 155 -2.83 -7.97 -0.69
N ASP A 156 -2.09 -8.84 -1.38
CA ASP A 156 -1.13 -8.45 -2.41
C ASP A 156 -1.73 -8.61 -3.81
N VAL A 157 -2.01 -7.49 -4.46
CA VAL A 157 -2.61 -7.44 -5.80
C VAL A 157 -1.68 -8.07 -6.85
N SER A 158 -0.36 -7.96 -6.69
CA SER A 158 0.61 -8.61 -7.58
C SER A 158 0.43 -10.12 -7.63
N THR A 159 0.04 -10.75 -6.52
CA THR A 159 -0.26 -12.19 -6.50
C THR A 159 -1.41 -12.54 -7.44
N ILE A 160 -2.48 -11.72 -7.44
CA ILE A 160 -3.63 -11.92 -8.34
C ILE A 160 -3.20 -11.71 -9.79
N LYS A 161 -2.46 -10.63 -10.09
CA LYS A 161 -1.91 -10.35 -11.43
C LYS A 161 -1.05 -11.51 -11.94
N GLU A 162 -0.19 -12.07 -11.09
CA GLU A 162 0.66 -13.24 -11.42
C GLU A 162 -0.16 -14.51 -11.72
N LEU A 163 -1.22 -14.77 -10.94
CA LEU A 163 -2.10 -15.91 -11.17
C LEU A 163 -2.90 -15.75 -12.46
N VAL A 164 -3.47 -14.57 -12.71
CA VAL A 164 -4.21 -14.26 -13.94
C VAL A 164 -3.32 -14.45 -15.17
N ARG A 165 -2.09 -13.95 -15.14
CA ARG A 165 -1.12 -14.11 -16.23
C ARG A 165 -0.84 -15.58 -16.53
N ARG A 166 -0.74 -16.44 -15.51
CA ARG A 166 -0.45 -17.87 -15.65
C ARG A 166 -1.67 -18.71 -16.09
N TRP A 167 -2.84 -18.38 -15.55
CA TRP A 167 -4.05 -19.16 -15.78
C TRP A 167 -4.80 -18.74 -17.04
N TYR A 168 -4.64 -17.49 -17.47
CA TYR A 168 -5.34 -16.93 -18.63
C TYR A 168 -4.39 -16.24 -19.62
N PRO A 169 -3.32 -16.89 -20.08
CA PRO A 169 -2.27 -16.26 -20.90
C PRO A 169 -2.78 -15.71 -22.24
N GLN A 170 -3.96 -16.20 -22.71
CA GLN A 170 -4.53 -15.80 -24.01
C GLN A 170 -5.47 -14.59 -23.93
N LYS A 171 -5.81 -14.12 -22.73
CA LYS A 171 -6.77 -13.01 -22.57
C LYS A 171 -6.16 -11.63 -22.59
N GLY A 172 -4.81 -11.52 -22.69
CA GLY A 172 -4.10 -10.25 -22.81
C GLY A 172 -4.63 -9.19 -21.84
N PHE A 173 -4.64 -9.49 -20.53
CA PHE A 173 -4.93 -8.47 -19.53
C PHE A 173 -3.76 -7.50 -19.50
N GLU A 174 -3.81 -6.51 -20.36
CA GLU A 174 -2.98 -5.32 -20.23
C GLU A 174 -3.64 -4.46 -19.15
N PHE A 175 -3.02 -4.40 -17.98
CA PHE A 175 -3.38 -3.41 -16.97
C PHE A 175 -2.75 -2.11 -17.45
N GLU A 176 -3.57 -1.23 -18.06
CA GLU A 176 -3.12 0.13 -18.37
C GLU A 176 -2.81 0.81 -17.04
N LYS A 177 -1.55 1.09 -16.83
CA LYS A 177 -1.08 1.84 -15.66
C LYS A 177 -1.12 3.32 -16.04
N GLU A 178 -2.09 4.06 -15.51
CA GLU A 178 -2.18 5.52 -15.69
C GLU A 178 -1.20 6.29 -14.78
N SER A 179 -0.43 5.58 -13.95
CA SER A 179 0.31 6.20 -12.86
C SER A 179 1.59 6.90 -13.28
N GLU A 180 1.74 8.11 -12.76
CA GLU A 180 2.97 8.93 -12.81
C GLU A 180 3.97 8.57 -11.68
N HIS A 181 3.90 7.35 -11.09
CA HIS A 181 4.67 6.95 -9.90
C HIS A 181 4.52 7.97 -8.75
N LEU A 182 3.28 8.16 -8.36
CA LEU A 182 2.88 8.87 -7.14
C LEU A 182 2.18 7.85 -6.25
N ALA A 183 2.60 7.69 -5.00
CA ALA A 183 2.11 6.66 -4.10
C ALA A 183 0.57 6.59 -4.04
N LEU A 184 -0.14 7.72 -4.00
CA LEU A 184 -1.60 7.76 -3.99
C LEU A 184 -2.24 7.20 -5.26
N ASN A 185 -1.65 7.47 -6.44
CA ASN A 185 -2.16 6.96 -7.71
C ASN A 185 -1.88 5.46 -7.84
N ASP A 186 -0.72 5.00 -7.39
CA ASP A 186 -0.35 3.59 -7.40
C ASP A 186 -1.28 2.74 -6.51
N ILE A 187 -1.80 3.31 -5.40
CA ILE A 187 -2.85 2.66 -4.62
C ILE A 187 -4.15 2.50 -5.44
N ARG A 188 -4.58 3.55 -6.17
CA ARG A 188 -5.81 3.51 -6.97
C ARG A 188 -5.72 2.56 -8.15
N ASP A 189 -4.53 2.38 -8.71
CA ASP A 189 -4.24 1.42 -9.78
C ASP A 189 -4.18 -0.03 -9.26
N SER A 190 -4.16 -0.20 -7.94
CA SER A 190 -4.14 -1.51 -7.29
C SER A 190 -5.52 -2.06 -7.06
#